data_69b998be5a9d256110a177687f4d2f8a
#
_entry.id   69b998be5a9d256110a177687f4d2f8a
#
_cell.length_a   1.000
_cell.length_b   1.000
_cell.length_c   1.000
_cell.angle_alpha   90.00
_cell.angle_beta   90.00
_cell.angle_gamma   90.00
#
_symmetry.space_group_name_H-M   'P 1'
#
loop_
_entity.id
_entity.type
_entity.pdbx_description
1 polymer ?
#
loop_
_entity_poly.entity_id
_entity_poly.type
_entity_poly.pdbx_seq_one_letter_code
_entity_poly.pdbx_strand_id
1 'polypeptide(L)'
;MCDWNNDGRLDLITGERLGYYTIFLRNEDSTLTNAGHIQAHGTDIVADTNSWPMICDWNLDGRKDLLVGQEGIGSTSNVYVYLNEGTDSLPVFGDSTPVLHGGSSFTDRRTIPLLVDLDRDGKRDLVLGEWYSSVRLYTNIGTDTNPLFNTYVNLVQPDPDSFLNGNPPRINFTDWDGDGDLDMITCDYYGSVFLRRNTPAAGVEERFGPHTAGPKPQATVVRDVLWLTSSAGTSRLLDTSGRIVRELQPGANDVHGLAPGIYYIREVPRHGAASTRKVLVAL
;
A
#
# COMPACT_ATOMS: atom_id res chain seq x y z
N MET A 1 5.34 4.81 10.33
CA MET A 1 5.59 5.86 11.33
C MET A 1 5.04 5.38 12.66
N CYS A 2 5.73 5.61 13.75
CA CYS A 2 5.32 5.30 15.13
C CYS A 2 5.95 6.33 16.06
N ASP A 3 5.47 6.45 17.27
CA ASP A 3 6.14 7.20 18.33
C ASP A 3 7.21 6.27 18.94
N TRP A 4 8.45 6.36 18.43
CA TRP A 4 9.52 5.40 18.74
C TRP A 4 10.00 5.49 20.19
N ASN A 5 10.10 6.71 20.70
CA ASN A 5 10.64 6.99 22.03
C ASN A 5 9.57 7.37 23.08
N ASN A 6 8.28 7.28 22.71
CA ASN A 6 7.12 7.65 23.55
C ASN A 6 7.13 9.12 24.01
N ASP A 7 7.56 10.03 23.14
CA ASP A 7 7.55 11.48 23.40
C ASP A 7 6.27 12.18 22.90
N GLY A 8 5.32 11.43 22.36
CA GLY A 8 4.04 11.88 21.83
C GLY A 8 4.10 12.36 20.37
N ARG A 9 5.23 12.22 19.68
CA ARG A 9 5.43 12.60 18.30
C ARG A 9 5.66 11.38 17.41
N LEU A 10 5.10 11.40 16.22
CA LEU A 10 5.30 10.30 15.27
C LEU A 10 6.67 10.41 14.60
N ASP A 11 7.52 9.45 14.83
CA ASP A 11 8.84 9.29 14.23
C ASP A 11 8.77 8.56 12.91
N LEU A 12 9.84 8.59 12.14
CA LEU A 12 9.95 7.91 10.87
C LEU A 12 11.01 6.80 10.96
N ILE A 13 10.60 5.56 10.70
CA ILE A 13 11.50 4.43 10.52
C ILE A 13 11.55 4.12 9.03
N THR A 14 12.75 4.04 8.48
CA THR A 14 12.96 3.75 7.06
C THR A 14 13.82 2.52 6.87
N GLY A 15 13.52 1.77 5.82
CA GLY A 15 14.45 0.81 5.25
C GLY A 15 15.15 1.39 4.03
N GLU A 16 16.30 0.86 3.69
CA GLU A 16 17.11 1.35 2.59
C GLU A 16 17.73 0.22 1.75
N ARG A 17 18.30 0.60 0.60
CA ARG A 17 18.86 -0.35 -0.34
C ARG A 17 20.06 -1.13 0.20
N LEU A 18 20.82 -0.54 1.12
CA LEU A 18 21.96 -1.19 1.76
C LEU A 18 21.54 -2.13 2.88
N GLY A 19 20.25 -2.24 3.17
CA GLY A 19 19.69 -3.17 4.14
C GLY A 19 19.55 -2.61 5.56
N TYR A 20 20.00 -1.40 5.84
CA TYR A 20 19.85 -0.80 7.17
C TYR A 20 18.42 -0.37 7.46
N TYR A 21 18.09 -0.26 8.74
CA TYR A 21 16.83 0.27 9.26
C TYR A 21 17.15 1.53 10.07
N THR A 22 16.81 2.70 9.52
CA THR A 22 17.22 3.99 10.09
C THR A 22 16.06 4.65 10.82
N ILE A 23 16.36 5.19 12.01
CA ILE A 23 15.43 5.92 12.87
C ILE A 23 15.63 7.41 12.66
N PHE A 24 14.54 8.13 12.43
CA PHE A 24 14.49 9.59 12.40
C PHE A 24 13.47 10.06 13.44
N LEU A 25 13.96 10.68 14.50
CA LEU A 25 13.11 11.23 15.57
C LEU A 25 12.57 12.60 15.17
N ARG A 26 11.28 12.80 15.41
CA ARG A 26 10.61 14.07 15.15
C ARG A 26 10.86 15.03 16.30
N ASN A 27 11.41 16.21 15.99
CA ASN A 27 11.61 17.31 16.91
C ASN A 27 10.33 18.11 17.14
N GLU A 28 10.33 19.00 18.15
CA GLU A 28 9.21 19.89 18.45
C GLU A 28 8.89 20.86 17.30
N ASP A 29 9.90 21.28 16.54
CA ASP A 29 9.76 22.12 15.35
C ASP A 29 9.33 21.35 14.08
N SER A 30 8.96 20.09 14.24
CA SER A 30 8.57 19.15 13.16
C SER A 30 9.69 18.74 12.20
N THR A 31 10.94 19.12 12.46
CA THR A 31 12.09 18.56 11.73
C THR A 31 12.39 17.13 12.19
N LEU A 32 13.24 16.43 11.44
CA LEU A 32 13.65 15.06 11.74
C LEU A 32 15.14 15.02 12.03
N THR A 33 15.53 14.38 13.13
CA THR A 33 16.92 14.10 13.48
C THR A 33 17.22 12.63 13.27
N ASN A 34 18.27 12.31 12.51
CA ASN A 34 18.74 10.94 12.35
C ASN A 34 19.31 10.44 13.69
N ALA A 35 18.70 9.41 14.27
CA ALA A 35 19.09 8.79 15.53
C ALA A 35 19.92 7.52 15.33
N GLY A 36 20.32 7.19 14.10
CA GLY A 36 21.11 6.02 13.78
C GLY A 36 20.28 4.84 13.31
N HIS A 37 20.90 3.66 13.32
CA HIS A 37 20.28 2.42 12.87
C HIS A 37 19.67 1.63 14.03
N ILE A 38 18.65 0.83 13.71
CA ILE A 38 18.13 -0.16 14.66
C ILE A 38 19.16 -1.26 14.84
N GLN A 39 19.40 -1.64 16.10
CA GLN A 39 20.43 -2.60 16.48
C GLN A 39 19.82 -3.82 17.17
N ALA A 40 20.45 -4.99 16.95
CA ALA A 40 20.26 -6.20 17.74
C ALA A 40 21.60 -6.55 18.40
N HIS A 41 21.59 -6.85 19.68
CA HIS A 41 22.81 -7.11 20.46
C HIS A 41 23.90 -6.01 20.31
N GLY A 42 23.48 -4.74 20.13
CA GLY A 42 24.39 -3.61 19.92
C GLY A 42 25.08 -3.56 18.56
N THR A 43 24.64 -4.37 17.60
CA THR A 43 25.11 -4.36 16.21
C THR A 43 23.96 -3.98 15.28
N ASP A 44 24.22 -3.16 14.26
CA ASP A 44 23.20 -2.74 13.30
C ASP A 44 22.54 -3.96 12.64
N ILE A 45 21.22 -3.97 12.62
CA ILE A 45 20.46 -4.96 11.87
C ILE A 45 20.59 -4.60 10.39
N VAL A 46 21.05 -5.55 9.59
CA VAL A 46 21.24 -5.35 8.14
C VAL A 46 20.59 -6.51 7.39
N ALA A 47 19.63 -6.19 6.52
CA ALA A 47 19.10 -7.13 5.55
C ALA A 47 20.13 -7.41 4.45
N ASP A 48 19.98 -8.50 3.70
CA ASP A 48 20.87 -8.80 2.56
C ASP A 48 20.97 -7.66 1.57
N THR A 49 19.82 -7.17 1.13
CA THR A 49 19.64 -5.92 0.36
C THR A 49 18.19 -5.47 0.53
N ASN A 50 17.93 -4.18 0.32
CA ASN A 50 16.58 -3.61 0.41
C ASN A 50 15.80 -4.08 1.65
N SER A 51 15.63 -3.21 2.58
CA SER A 51 14.96 -3.48 3.86
C SER A 51 13.60 -2.80 3.93
N TRP A 52 12.61 -3.48 4.51
CA TRP A 52 11.26 -2.96 4.71
C TRP A 52 10.82 -3.21 6.14
N PRO A 53 10.97 -2.19 7.01
CA PRO A 53 10.54 -2.28 8.41
C PRO A 53 9.07 -2.04 8.59
N MET A 54 8.48 -2.77 9.52
CA MET A 54 7.19 -2.49 10.12
C MET A 54 7.33 -2.56 11.64
N ILE A 55 6.96 -1.51 12.34
CA ILE A 55 6.89 -1.52 13.81
C ILE A 55 5.48 -1.98 14.21
N CYS A 56 5.42 -3.00 15.04
CA CYS A 56 4.18 -3.59 15.54
C CYS A 56 4.41 -4.14 16.95
N ASP A 57 3.36 -4.42 17.68
CA ASP A 57 3.41 -5.26 18.87
C ASP A 57 3.05 -6.68 18.42
N TRP A 58 4.08 -7.50 18.12
CA TRP A 58 3.90 -8.81 17.49
C TRP A 58 3.20 -9.81 18.40
N ASN A 59 3.59 -9.83 19.66
CA ASN A 59 3.14 -10.81 20.66
C ASN A 59 2.11 -10.25 21.64
N LEU A 60 1.67 -8.99 21.47
CA LEU A 60 0.74 -8.25 22.33
C LEU A 60 1.23 -8.11 23.78
N ASP A 61 2.53 -7.88 23.95
CA ASP A 61 3.10 -7.62 25.26
C ASP A 61 3.19 -6.12 25.61
N GLY A 62 2.70 -5.25 24.72
CA GLY A 62 2.66 -3.80 24.89
C GLY A 62 3.96 -3.11 24.46
N ARG A 63 4.89 -3.80 23.81
CA ARG A 63 6.16 -3.26 23.35
C ARG A 63 6.23 -3.24 21.82
N LYS A 64 6.99 -2.30 21.31
CA LYS A 64 7.24 -2.17 19.86
C LYS A 64 8.23 -3.22 19.40
N ASP A 65 7.77 -4.22 18.66
CA ASP A 65 8.58 -5.19 17.96
C ASP A 65 8.89 -4.71 16.54
N LEU A 66 9.87 -5.34 15.89
CA LEU A 66 10.28 -5.04 14.53
C LEU A 66 10.01 -6.24 13.62
N LEU A 67 9.02 -6.11 12.75
CA LEU A 67 8.79 -7.03 11.64
C LEU A 67 9.52 -6.51 10.40
N VAL A 68 10.31 -7.34 9.77
CA VAL A 68 11.13 -6.95 8.62
C VAL A 68 10.88 -7.85 7.42
N GLY A 69 10.82 -7.20 6.26
CA GLY A 69 10.95 -7.86 4.97
C GLY A 69 12.27 -7.49 4.31
N GLN A 70 12.78 -8.36 3.46
CA GLN A 70 14.04 -8.14 2.75
C GLN A 70 14.00 -8.70 1.33
N GLU A 71 15.00 -8.35 0.52
CA GLU A 71 15.07 -8.87 -0.84
C GLU A 71 15.46 -10.35 -0.90
N GLY A 72 16.31 -10.81 -0.01
CA GLY A 72 16.68 -12.20 0.12
C GLY A 72 17.24 -12.84 -1.14
N ILE A 73 18.51 -12.59 -1.43
CA ILE A 73 19.20 -13.30 -2.50
C ILE A 73 19.86 -14.55 -1.90
N GLY A 74 19.17 -15.69 -2.01
CA GLY A 74 19.66 -16.96 -1.46
C GLY A 74 19.43 -17.14 0.04
N SER A 75 18.60 -16.32 0.65
CA SER A 75 18.22 -16.43 2.07
C SER A 75 17.28 -17.60 2.31
N THR A 76 17.31 -18.11 3.53
CA THR A 76 16.40 -19.15 4.00
C THR A 76 15.01 -18.62 4.34
N SER A 77 14.89 -17.31 4.57
CA SER A 77 13.62 -16.60 4.74
C SER A 77 13.78 -15.12 4.34
N ASN A 78 12.68 -14.48 4.00
CA ASN A 78 12.64 -13.06 3.65
C ASN A 78 11.76 -12.24 4.59
N VAL A 79 11.16 -12.87 5.61
CA VAL A 79 10.36 -12.20 6.63
C VAL A 79 10.82 -12.66 8.00
N TYR A 80 11.21 -11.71 8.85
CA TYR A 80 11.66 -11.97 10.21
C TYR A 80 10.96 -11.04 11.19
N VAL A 81 10.86 -11.49 12.44
CA VAL A 81 10.47 -10.66 13.56
C VAL A 81 11.61 -10.61 14.58
N TYR A 82 11.87 -9.42 15.12
CA TYR A 82 12.72 -9.14 16.25
C TYR A 82 11.83 -8.69 17.41
N LEU A 83 11.78 -9.47 18.47
CA LEU A 83 11.02 -9.10 19.66
C LEU A 83 11.79 -8.08 20.51
N ASN A 84 11.07 -7.13 21.06
CA ASN A 84 11.64 -6.12 21.93
C ASN A 84 11.78 -6.66 23.37
N GLU A 85 12.99 -6.92 23.78
CA GLU A 85 13.34 -7.36 25.13
C GLU A 85 13.51 -6.21 26.12
N GLY A 86 13.52 -4.96 25.64
CA GLY A 86 13.65 -3.74 26.41
C GLY A 86 12.32 -3.18 26.90
N THR A 87 12.15 -1.87 26.79
CA THR A 87 10.89 -1.17 27.07
C THR A 87 10.31 -0.59 25.78
N ASP A 88 9.04 -0.20 25.82
CA ASP A 88 8.39 0.42 24.67
C ASP A 88 9.04 1.76 24.25
N SER A 89 9.57 2.53 25.20
CA SER A 89 10.29 3.79 24.93
C SER A 89 11.79 3.64 24.66
N LEU A 90 12.37 2.48 24.93
CA LEU A 90 13.78 2.17 24.69
C LEU A 90 13.86 0.71 24.22
N PRO A 91 13.54 0.45 22.95
CA PRO A 91 13.58 -0.91 22.41
C PRO A 91 14.99 -1.50 22.41
N VAL A 92 15.08 -2.78 22.78
CA VAL A 92 16.30 -3.60 22.71
C VAL A 92 15.94 -4.88 22.01
N PHE A 93 16.60 -5.16 20.90
CA PHE A 93 16.33 -6.36 20.11
C PHE A 93 17.43 -7.41 20.29
N GLY A 94 16.99 -8.67 20.42
CA GLY A 94 17.81 -9.86 20.41
C GLY A 94 17.86 -10.53 19.03
N ASP A 95 17.88 -11.86 19.01
CA ASP A 95 17.88 -12.64 17.79
C ASP A 95 16.56 -12.53 17.02
N SER A 96 16.66 -12.57 15.69
CA SER A 96 15.47 -12.63 14.84
C SER A 96 14.87 -14.04 14.81
N THR A 97 13.56 -14.09 14.65
CA THR A 97 12.83 -15.33 14.39
C THR A 97 12.22 -15.27 12.99
N PRO A 98 12.43 -16.27 12.12
CA PRO A 98 11.78 -16.30 10.83
C PRO A 98 10.28 -16.48 11.00
N VAL A 99 9.50 -15.66 10.29
CA VAL A 99 8.06 -15.86 10.14
C VAL A 99 7.85 -16.97 9.12
N LEU A 100 6.95 -17.93 9.44
CA LEU A 100 6.72 -19.11 8.61
C LEU A 100 5.29 -19.17 8.10
N HIS A 101 5.10 -19.82 6.94
CA HIS A 101 3.80 -20.23 6.44
C HIS A 101 3.80 -21.73 6.12
N GLY A 102 2.82 -22.47 6.64
CA GLY A 102 2.77 -23.94 6.51
C GLY A 102 4.05 -24.65 6.99
N GLY A 103 4.78 -24.05 7.94
CA GLY A 103 6.06 -24.55 8.44
C GLY A 103 7.26 -24.25 7.53
N SER A 104 7.08 -23.53 6.43
CA SER A 104 8.13 -23.15 5.48
C SER A 104 8.44 -21.66 5.57
N SER A 105 9.68 -21.29 5.26
CA SER A 105 10.09 -19.88 5.15
C SER A 105 9.50 -19.20 3.92
N PHE A 106 9.30 -17.89 4.01
CA PHE A 106 9.01 -17.06 2.85
C PHE A 106 10.28 -16.91 2.01
N THR A 107 10.25 -17.41 0.79
CA THR A 107 11.42 -17.41 -0.13
C THR A 107 11.24 -16.51 -1.34
N ASP A 108 10.08 -15.86 -1.47
CA ASP A 108 9.83 -14.91 -2.55
C ASP A 108 10.71 -13.67 -2.41
N ARG A 109 11.22 -13.16 -3.53
CA ARG A 109 12.12 -12.00 -3.51
C ARG A 109 11.35 -10.73 -3.19
N ARG A 110 11.97 -9.84 -2.40
CA ARG A 110 11.46 -8.50 -2.04
C ARG A 110 10.08 -8.55 -1.39
N THR A 111 10.02 -9.05 -0.19
CA THR A 111 8.78 -9.08 0.59
C THR A 111 8.61 -7.79 1.38
N ILE A 112 7.44 -7.18 1.27
CA ILE A 112 7.03 -6.02 2.07
C ILE A 112 5.92 -6.46 3.01
N PRO A 113 6.21 -6.70 4.30
CA PRO A 113 5.21 -7.19 5.24
C PRO A 113 4.32 -6.07 5.78
N LEU A 114 3.07 -6.42 6.02
CA LEU A 114 2.10 -5.61 6.73
C LEU A 114 1.20 -6.51 7.56
N LEU A 115 0.95 -6.16 8.83
CA LEU A 115 -0.02 -6.83 9.70
C LEU A 115 -1.31 -6.02 9.75
N VAL A 116 -2.43 -6.68 9.52
CA VAL A 116 -3.76 -6.07 9.55
C VAL A 116 -4.82 -7.13 9.82
N ASP A 117 -5.78 -6.85 10.66
CA ASP A 117 -7.00 -7.69 10.81
C ASP A 117 -7.94 -7.34 9.65
N LEU A 118 -7.79 -8.08 8.54
CA LEU A 118 -8.50 -7.75 7.30
C LEU A 118 -9.89 -8.39 7.25
N ASP A 119 -10.06 -9.57 7.83
CA ASP A 119 -11.34 -10.29 7.87
C ASP A 119 -12.14 -10.02 9.14
N ARG A 120 -11.60 -9.22 10.07
CA ARG A 120 -12.22 -8.78 11.33
C ARG A 120 -12.54 -9.92 12.29
N ASP A 121 -11.73 -10.94 12.31
CA ASP A 121 -11.84 -12.03 13.26
C ASP A 121 -11.15 -11.72 14.62
N GLY A 122 -10.55 -10.54 14.75
CA GLY A 122 -9.81 -10.05 15.92
C GLY A 122 -8.37 -10.51 15.97
N LYS A 123 -7.86 -11.12 14.89
CA LYS A 123 -6.45 -11.53 14.75
C LYS A 123 -5.82 -10.81 13.57
N ARG A 124 -4.58 -10.40 13.72
CA ARG A 124 -3.87 -9.74 12.63
C ARG A 124 -3.36 -10.76 11.62
N ASP A 125 -3.74 -10.56 10.38
CA ASP A 125 -3.26 -11.28 9.21
C ASP A 125 -1.95 -10.72 8.71
N LEU A 126 -1.19 -11.52 7.95
CA LEU A 126 0.01 -11.07 7.26
C LEU A 126 -0.28 -10.80 5.79
N VAL A 127 -0.07 -9.57 5.35
CA VAL A 127 -0.12 -9.21 3.94
C VAL A 127 1.29 -8.98 3.44
N LEU A 128 1.63 -9.59 2.32
CA LEU A 128 2.94 -9.44 1.66
C LEU A 128 2.78 -8.83 0.27
N GLY A 129 3.50 -7.73 0.03
CA GLY A 129 3.80 -7.27 -1.32
C GLY A 129 5.05 -7.99 -1.82
N GLU A 130 5.00 -8.56 -3.04
CA GLU A 130 6.05 -9.42 -3.56
C GLU A 130 6.54 -9.00 -4.96
N TRP A 131 7.65 -9.59 -5.40
CA TRP A 131 8.41 -9.23 -6.60
C TRP A 131 7.58 -9.05 -7.89
N TYR A 132 6.63 -9.90 -8.19
CA TYR A 132 5.82 -9.83 -9.41
C TYR A 132 4.56 -8.98 -9.26
N SER A 133 4.63 -7.93 -8.44
CA SER A 133 3.50 -7.04 -8.18
C SER A 133 2.30 -7.73 -7.55
N SER A 134 2.50 -8.91 -7.00
CA SER A 134 1.47 -9.62 -6.26
C SER A 134 1.31 -9.04 -4.86
N VAL A 135 0.09 -9.09 -4.36
CA VAL A 135 -0.25 -8.85 -2.97
C VAL A 135 -0.92 -10.10 -2.45
N ARG A 136 -0.31 -10.75 -1.48
CA ARG A 136 -0.83 -11.97 -0.87
C ARG A 136 -1.28 -11.72 0.56
N LEU A 137 -2.45 -12.23 0.87
CA LEU A 137 -3.00 -12.29 2.23
C LEU A 137 -2.79 -13.68 2.78
N TYR A 138 -2.13 -13.79 3.91
CA TYR A 138 -2.00 -15.00 4.72
C TYR A 138 -2.83 -14.82 5.98
N THR A 139 -3.99 -15.47 6.03
CA THR A 139 -4.90 -15.39 7.18
C THR A 139 -4.27 -16.04 8.41
N ASN A 140 -4.39 -15.40 9.55
CA ASN A 140 -3.90 -15.91 10.82
C ASN A 140 -4.84 -16.96 11.41
N ILE A 141 -4.51 -18.22 11.23
CA ILE A 141 -5.25 -19.37 11.79
C ILE A 141 -4.82 -19.75 13.22
N GLY A 142 -3.85 -19.03 13.77
CA GLY A 142 -3.39 -19.15 15.16
C GLY A 142 -4.14 -18.23 16.12
N THR A 143 -3.37 -17.59 16.99
CA THR A 143 -3.84 -16.51 17.87
C THR A 143 -3.13 -15.22 17.51
N ASP A 144 -3.64 -14.06 17.94
CA ASP A 144 -2.98 -12.79 17.66
C ASP A 144 -1.65 -12.63 18.41
N THR A 145 -1.46 -13.32 19.54
CA THR A 145 -0.20 -13.38 20.30
C THR A 145 0.79 -14.43 19.78
N ASN A 146 0.33 -15.39 19.00
CA ASN A 146 1.16 -16.43 18.38
C ASN A 146 0.57 -16.75 17.00
N PRO A 147 0.84 -15.88 16.02
CA PRO A 147 0.26 -16.00 14.69
C PRO A 147 0.75 -17.25 13.98
N LEU A 148 -0.15 -17.91 13.29
CA LEU A 148 0.13 -19.06 12.44
C LEU A 148 -0.44 -18.81 11.04
N PHE A 149 0.43 -18.76 10.06
CA PHE A 149 0.08 -18.58 8.65
C PHE A 149 0.23 -19.90 7.91
N ASN A 150 -0.69 -20.23 7.01
CA ASN A 150 -0.61 -21.48 6.27
C ASN A 150 -0.71 -21.23 4.76
N THR A 151 -1.91 -21.03 4.23
CA THR A 151 -2.17 -20.76 2.83
C THR A 151 -2.41 -19.28 2.61
N TYR A 152 -2.36 -18.84 1.37
CA TYR A 152 -2.63 -17.46 1.01
C TYR A 152 -3.72 -17.33 -0.06
N VAL A 153 -4.28 -16.13 -0.13
CA VAL A 153 -5.13 -15.65 -1.23
C VAL A 153 -4.41 -14.48 -1.90
N ASN A 154 -4.46 -14.42 -3.22
CA ASN A 154 -3.96 -13.26 -3.93
C ASN A 154 -5.00 -12.14 -3.88
N LEU A 155 -4.71 -11.06 -3.18
CA LEU A 155 -5.48 -9.81 -3.26
C LEU A 155 -5.19 -9.08 -4.58
N VAL A 156 -3.95 -9.18 -5.07
CA VAL A 156 -3.55 -8.77 -6.42
C VAL A 156 -2.80 -9.92 -7.06
N GLN A 157 -3.26 -10.35 -8.23
CA GLN A 157 -2.63 -11.45 -8.95
C GLN A 157 -1.24 -11.05 -9.44
N PRO A 158 -0.28 -11.99 -9.44
CA PRO A 158 1.01 -11.78 -10.09
C PRO A 158 0.81 -11.43 -11.57
N ASP A 159 1.48 -10.40 -12.02
CA ASP A 159 1.51 -10.00 -13.42
C ASP A 159 2.96 -9.96 -13.91
N PRO A 160 3.46 -11.04 -14.52
CA PRO A 160 4.83 -11.11 -15.00
C PRO A 160 5.12 -10.15 -16.16
N ASP A 161 4.07 -9.72 -16.88
CA ASP A 161 4.18 -8.75 -17.98
C ASP A 161 3.97 -7.31 -17.50
N SER A 162 3.67 -7.10 -16.21
CA SER A 162 3.53 -5.76 -15.68
C SER A 162 4.88 -5.04 -15.73
N PHE A 163 4.83 -3.74 -16.02
CA PHE A 163 5.99 -2.85 -15.91
C PHE A 163 6.57 -2.78 -14.49
N LEU A 164 5.91 -3.40 -13.53
CA LEU A 164 6.33 -3.53 -12.13
C LEU A 164 7.27 -4.72 -11.92
N ASN A 165 7.60 -5.45 -12.97
CA ASN A 165 8.42 -6.67 -12.91
C ASN A 165 9.67 -6.41 -12.07
N GLY A 166 9.76 -7.09 -10.94
CA GLY A 166 10.85 -6.95 -9.99
C GLY A 166 10.70 -5.86 -8.93
N ASN A 167 9.55 -5.21 -8.79
CA ASN A 167 9.29 -4.23 -7.74
C ASN A 167 7.99 -4.53 -7.01
N PRO A 168 8.05 -4.89 -5.71
CA PRO A 168 6.87 -5.17 -4.93
C PRO A 168 6.05 -3.89 -4.72
N PRO A 169 4.71 -3.97 -4.75
CA PRO A 169 3.86 -2.83 -4.41
C PRO A 169 4.00 -2.49 -2.93
N ARG A 170 4.06 -1.19 -2.61
CA ARG A 170 3.90 -0.73 -1.23
C ARG A 170 2.41 -0.73 -0.94
N ILE A 171 2.06 -1.29 0.21
CA ILE A 171 0.68 -1.57 0.57
C ILE A 171 0.35 -0.83 1.86
N ASN A 172 -0.84 -0.29 1.92
CA ASN A 172 -1.45 0.17 3.16
C ASN A 172 -2.96 -0.10 3.12
N PHE A 173 -3.57 -0.23 4.29
CA PHE A 173 -5.00 -0.38 4.43
C PHE A 173 -5.57 0.76 5.29
N THR A 174 -6.71 1.26 4.89
CA THR A 174 -7.47 2.28 5.62
C THR A 174 -8.91 2.22 5.19
N ASP A 175 -9.83 2.56 6.07
CA ASP A 175 -11.20 2.84 5.69
C ASP A 175 -11.23 4.19 4.95
N TRP A 176 -11.21 4.13 3.63
CA TRP A 176 -11.10 5.32 2.78
C TRP A 176 -12.42 6.05 2.59
N ASP A 177 -13.51 5.33 2.50
CA ASP A 177 -14.82 5.91 2.22
C ASP A 177 -15.76 5.95 3.44
N GLY A 178 -15.29 5.47 4.59
CA GLY A 178 -16.01 5.53 5.88
C GLY A 178 -17.14 4.51 6.00
N ASP A 179 -17.09 3.42 5.20
CA ASP A 179 -18.08 2.35 5.26
C ASP A 179 -17.78 1.32 6.37
N GLY A 180 -16.63 1.48 6.98
CA GLY A 180 -16.13 0.65 8.07
C GLY A 180 -15.24 -0.50 7.57
N ASP A 181 -15.15 -0.79 6.28
CA ASP A 181 -14.27 -1.81 5.73
C ASP A 181 -12.89 -1.22 5.37
N LEU A 182 -11.83 -2.04 5.43
CA LEU A 182 -10.50 -1.58 5.09
C LEU A 182 -10.28 -1.68 3.59
N ASP A 183 -10.02 -0.53 2.96
CA ASP A 183 -9.60 -0.41 1.58
C ASP A 183 -8.10 -0.53 1.43
N MET A 184 -7.64 -1.03 0.29
CA MET A 184 -6.23 -1.19 0.00
C MET A 184 -5.69 -0.05 -0.86
N ILE A 185 -4.65 0.63 -0.36
CA ILE A 185 -3.87 1.59 -1.13
C ILE A 185 -2.57 0.92 -1.53
N THR A 186 -2.26 0.92 -2.83
CA THR A 186 -0.99 0.42 -3.34
C THR A 186 -0.30 1.46 -4.19
N CYS A 187 1.02 1.49 -4.18
CA CYS A 187 1.80 2.31 -5.11
C CYS A 187 2.79 1.46 -5.88
N ASP A 188 3.00 1.86 -7.14
CA ASP A 188 3.94 1.21 -8.04
C ASP A 188 5.32 1.90 -8.04
N TYR A 189 6.29 1.27 -8.70
CA TYR A 189 7.63 1.82 -8.87
C TYR A 189 7.66 3.14 -9.67
N TYR A 190 6.69 3.38 -10.53
CA TYR A 190 6.61 4.56 -11.38
C TYR A 190 5.89 5.74 -10.72
N GLY A 191 5.51 5.60 -9.44
CA GLY A 191 4.85 6.64 -8.67
C GLY A 191 3.33 6.70 -8.85
N SER A 192 2.72 5.70 -9.47
CA SER A 192 1.25 5.59 -9.50
C SER A 192 0.73 5.11 -8.15
N VAL A 193 -0.38 5.67 -7.70
CA VAL A 193 -1.09 5.26 -6.50
C VAL A 193 -2.46 4.72 -6.89
N PHE A 194 -2.80 3.55 -6.40
CA PHE A 194 -4.06 2.86 -6.67
C PHE A 194 -4.84 2.69 -5.38
N LEU A 195 -6.10 3.06 -5.40
CA LEU A 195 -7.07 2.72 -4.36
C LEU A 195 -7.91 1.55 -4.85
N ARG A 196 -7.98 0.50 -4.05
CA ARG A 196 -8.83 -0.67 -4.26
C ARG A 196 -9.83 -0.74 -3.10
N ARG A 197 -11.07 -0.42 -3.39
CA ARG A 197 -12.12 -0.46 -2.37
C ARG A 197 -12.48 -1.89 -2.04
N ASN A 198 -12.61 -2.16 -0.75
CA ASN A 198 -13.25 -3.35 -0.25
C ASN A 198 -14.75 -3.07 -0.23
N THR A 199 -15.47 -3.65 -1.16
CA THR A 199 -16.93 -3.49 -1.21
C THR A 199 -17.57 -4.74 -0.63
N PRO A 200 -18.43 -4.61 0.40
CA PRO A 200 -19.16 -5.74 0.92
C PRO A 200 -19.92 -6.42 -0.23
N ALA A 201 -19.83 -7.73 -0.31
CA ALA A 201 -20.41 -8.52 -1.38
C ALA A 201 -21.95 -8.40 -1.43
N ALA A 202 -22.44 -7.31 -1.98
CA ALA A 202 -23.80 -7.22 -2.53
C ALA A 202 -23.83 -7.89 -3.91
N GLY A 203 -23.38 -9.15 -4.00
CA GLY A 203 -23.67 -10.05 -5.11
C GLY A 203 -23.11 -9.69 -6.49
N VAL A 204 -22.13 -8.80 -6.61
CA VAL A 204 -21.40 -8.55 -7.86
C VAL A 204 -19.90 -8.64 -7.56
N GLU A 205 -19.31 -9.79 -7.89
CA GLU A 205 -17.86 -9.87 -8.09
C GLU A 205 -17.47 -8.80 -9.13
N GLU A 206 -16.80 -7.74 -8.73
CA GLU A 206 -15.91 -7.06 -9.67
C GLU A 206 -14.78 -8.04 -9.98
N ARG A 207 -14.99 -8.87 -10.99
CA ARG A 207 -13.94 -9.66 -11.59
C ARG A 207 -12.89 -8.68 -12.09
N PHE A 208 -11.75 -8.67 -11.43
CA PHE A 208 -10.54 -8.12 -12.02
C PHE A 208 -10.23 -8.96 -13.26
N GLY A 209 -10.82 -8.59 -14.38
CA GLY A 209 -10.50 -9.17 -15.68
C GLY A 209 -9.04 -8.85 -16.02
N PRO A 210 -8.38 -9.68 -16.86
CA PRO A 210 -7.03 -9.38 -17.29
C PRO A 210 -7.02 -7.99 -17.91
N HIS A 211 -6.18 -7.11 -17.37
CA HIS A 211 -5.93 -5.80 -17.95
C HIS A 211 -5.34 -6.00 -19.34
N THR A 212 -6.19 -5.97 -20.36
CA THR A 212 -5.71 -5.58 -21.68
C THR A 212 -5.24 -4.13 -21.52
N ALA A 213 -3.99 -3.88 -21.89
CA ALA A 213 -3.33 -2.60 -21.76
C ALA A 213 -4.11 -1.50 -22.52
N GLY A 214 -5.10 -0.93 -21.83
CA GLY A 214 -5.70 0.34 -22.20
C GLY A 214 -4.97 1.47 -21.47
N PRO A 215 -4.98 2.69 -22.01
CA PRO A 215 -4.29 3.80 -21.35
C PRO A 215 -4.84 3.98 -19.94
N LYS A 216 -3.93 3.99 -18.96
CA LYS A 216 -4.20 4.17 -17.52
C LYS A 216 -5.11 5.37 -17.28
N PRO A 217 -6.12 5.29 -16.39
CA PRO A 217 -6.84 6.47 -15.94
C PRO A 217 -5.90 7.26 -15.01
N GLN A 218 -5.10 8.14 -15.59
CA GLN A 218 -4.43 9.19 -14.83
C GLN A 218 -5.52 10.14 -14.33
N ALA A 219 -5.47 10.52 -13.04
CA ALA A 219 -6.16 11.69 -12.58
C ALA A 219 -5.59 12.88 -13.37
N THR A 220 -6.30 13.31 -14.39
CA THR A 220 -5.84 14.38 -15.27
C THR A 220 -6.00 15.68 -14.49
N VAL A 221 -4.88 16.28 -14.07
CA VAL A 221 -4.89 17.64 -13.57
C VAL A 221 -4.97 18.56 -14.80
N VAL A 222 -6.02 19.37 -14.86
CA VAL A 222 -6.30 20.25 -15.98
C VAL A 222 -6.36 21.68 -15.46
N ARG A 223 -5.73 22.60 -16.17
CA ARG A 223 -5.82 24.03 -15.84
C ARG A 223 -6.79 24.76 -16.79
N ASP A 224 -6.51 24.73 -18.06
CA ASP A 224 -7.26 25.51 -19.04
C ASP A 224 -7.93 24.65 -20.12
N VAL A 225 -7.31 23.53 -20.51
CA VAL A 225 -7.78 22.69 -21.62
C VAL A 225 -7.77 21.21 -21.23
N LEU A 226 -8.94 20.60 -21.35
CA LEU A 226 -9.14 19.17 -21.15
C LEU A 226 -9.14 18.46 -22.51
N TRP A 227 -8.18 17.54 -22.72
CA TRP A 227 -8.10 16.75 -23.94
C TRP A 227 -8.84 15.42 -23.80
N LEU A 228 -9.73 15.13 -24.77
CA LEU A 228 -10.35 13.81 -24.92
C LEU A 228 -9.81 13.09 -26.13
N THR A 229 -9.25 11.90 -25.92
CA THR A 229 -8.93 10.98 -27.00
C THR A 229 -10.23 10.37 -27.50
N SER A 230 -10.66 10.76 -28.69
CA SER A 230 -11.78 10.21 -29.49
C SER A 230 -12.80 9.31 -28.74
N SER A 231 -14.02 9.78 -28.55
CA SER A 231 -15.14 8.93 -28.15
C SER A 231 -16.15 8.81 -29.28
N ALA A 232 -16.57 7.59 -29.60
CA ALA A 232 -17.67 7.33 -30.52
C ALA A 232 -19.07 7.55 -29.86
N GLY A 233 -19.15 8.38 -28.82
CA GLY A 233 -20.35 8.61 -28.01
C GLY A 233 -20.41 10.03 -27.46
N THR A 234 -21.26 10.25 -26.47
CA THR A 234 -21.38 11.54 -25.76
C THR A 234 -20.53 11.54 -24.50
N SER A 235 -19.77 12.64 -24.32
CA SER A 235 -18.93 12.83 -23.13
C SER A 235 -19.41 14.07 -22.37
N ARG A 236 -19.52 13.98 -21.06
CA ARG A 236 -20.02 15.05 -20.20
C ARG A 236 -19.12 15.25 -19.00
N LEU A 237 -18.92 16.51 -18.63
CA LEU A 237 -18.25 16.87 -17.38
C LEU A 237 -19.31 17.10 -16.30
N LEU A 238 -19.15 16.42 -15.17
CA LEU A 238 -20.08 16.47 -14.04
C LEU A 238 -19.36 17.04 -12.83
N ASP A 239 -20.05 17.80 -12.00
CA ASP A 239 -19.57 18.17 -10.66
C ASP A 239 -19.74 17.00 -9.65
N THR A 240 -19.31 17.23 -8.42
CA THR A 240 -19.39 16.22 -7.33
C THR A 240 -20.83 15.84 -6.95
N SER A 241 -21.82 16.65 -7.32
CA SER A 241 -23.26 16.34 -7.13
C SER A 241 -23.86 15.55 -8.30
N GLY A 242 -23.08 15.28 -9.36
CA GLY A 242 -23.52 14.58 -10.56
C GLY A 242 -24.23 15.50 -11.57
N ARG A 243 -24.23 16.81 -11.35
CA ARG A 243 -24.81 17.79 -12.28
C ARG A 243 -23.88 17.99 -13.47
N ILE A 244 -24.43 18.01 -14.69
CA ILE A 244 -23.68 18.32 -15.90
C ILE A 244 -23.25 19.79 -15.87
N VAL A 245 -21.96 20.04 -15.89
CA VAL A 245 -21.36 21.38 -15.94
C VAL A 245 -20.90 21.76 -17.35
N ARG A 246 -20.60 20.75 -18.19
CA ARG A 246 -20.22 20.96 -19.59
C ARG A 246 -20.40 19.69 -20.42
N GLU A 247 -20.83 19.85 -21.69
CA GLU A 247 -20.70 18.79 -22.69
C GLU A 247 -19.30 18.85 -23.31
N LEU A 248 -18.69 17.70 -23.54
CA LEU A 248 -17.31 17.59 -24.02
C LEU A 248 -17.32 17.01 -25.45
N GLN A 249 -16.38 17.50 -26.25
CA GLN A 249 -16.17 17.03 -27.63
C GLN A 249 -14.83 16.26 -27.70
N PRO A 250 -14.65 15.37 -28.68
CA PRO A 250 -13.34 14.81 -28.96
C PRO A 250 -12.32 15.92 -29.25
N GLY A 251 -11.10 15.79 -28.68
CA GLY A 251 -10.05 16.79 -28.79
C GLY A 251 -10.00 17.75 -27.62
N ALA A 252 -9.66 19.01 -27.88
CA ALA A 252 -9.48 20.06 -26.90
C ALA A 252 -10.82 20.64 -26.42
N ASN A 253 -11.03 20.63 -25.12
CA ASN A 253 -12.19 21.26 -24.46
C ASN A 253 -11.68 22.34 -23.51
N ASP A 254 -12.12 23.58 -23.74
CA ASP A 254 -11.84 24.69 -22.84
C ASP A 254 -12.55 24.45 -21.50
N VAL A 255 -11.82 24.44 -20.40
CA VAL A 255 -12.35 24.37 -19.03
C VAL A 255 -12.01 25.61 -18.22
N HIS A 256 -11.52 26.64 -18.90
CA HIS A 256 -11.28 27.95 -18.28
C HIS A 256 -12.59 28.49 -17.70
N GLY A 257 -12.52 29.02 -16.48
CA GLY A 257 -13.71 29.55 -15.79
C GLY A 257 -14.50 28.51 -14.99
N LEU A 258 -14.13 27.23 -14.99
CA LEU A 258 -14.62 26.30 -13.99
C LEU A 258 -13.95 26.58 -12.64
N ALA A 259 -14.71 26.46 -11.55
CA ALA A 259 -14.13 26.56 -10.22
C ALA A 259 -13.10 25.45 -10.00
N PRO A 260 -11.96 25.72 -9.35
CA PRO A 260 -11.02 24.66 -8.97
C PRO A 260 -11.73 23.60 -8.13
N GLY A 261 -11.49 22.34 -8.46
CA GLY A 261 -12.17 21.26 -7.77
C GLY A 261 -12.18 19.95 -8.51
N ILE A 262 -12.90 18.99 -7.95
CA ILE A 262 -13.06 17.65 -8.49
C ILE A 262 -14.25 17.63 -9.43
N TYR A 263 -14.04 17.07 -10.61
CA TYR A 263 -15.05 16.83 -11.63
C TYR A 263 -14.96 15.40 -12.13
N TYR A 264 -16.00 14.93 -12.78
CA TYR A 264 -16.07 13.61 -13.38
C TYR A 264 -16.40 13.70 -14.86
N ILE A 265 -15.64 13.02 -15.71
CA ILE A 265 -15.97 12.83 -17.10
C ILE A 265 -16.77 11.55 -17.21
N ARG A 266 -18.02 11.64 -17.68
CA ARG A 266 -18.85 10.49 -18.02
C ARG A 266 -18.88 10.32 -19.53
N GLU A 267 -18.38 9.20 -20.00
CA GLU A 267 -18.37 8.83 -21.42
C GLU A 267 -19.42 7.73 -21.65
N VAL A 268 -20.35 7.99 -22.56
CA VAL A 268 -21.39 7.03 -22.94
C VAL A 268 -21.13 6.63 -24.38
N PRO A 269 -20.51 5.48 -24.65
CA PRO A 269 -20.25 5.01 -25.99
C PRO A 269 -21.56 4.61 -26.69
N ARG A 270 -21.56 4.59 -28.03
CA ARG A 270 -22.75 4.14 -28.82
C ARG A 270 -23.07 2.66 -28.57
N HIS A 271 -22.05 1.87 -28.26
CA HIS A 271 -22.15 0.45 -27.90
C HIS A 271 -21.23 0.17 -26.73
N GLY A 272 -21.74 -0.45 -25.66
CA GLY A 272 -20.96 -0.81 -24.47
C GLY A 272 -21.43 -0.07 -23.21
N ALA A 273 -20.73 -0.31 -22.10
CA ALA A 273 -21.01 0.31 -20.81
C ALA A 273 -20.46 1.75 -20.74
N ALA A 274 -21.16 2.64 -20.05
CA ALA A 274 -20.66 3.96 -19.75
C ALA A 274 -19.44 3.90 -18.82
N SER A 275 -18.44 4.73 -19.05
CA SER A 275 -17.28 4.89 -18.18
C SER A 275 -17.29 6.24 -17.48
N THR A 276 -16.71 6.30 -16.28
CA THR A 276 -16.56 7.55 -15.54
C THR A 276 -15.12 7.67 -15.05
N ARG A 277 -14.49 8.83 -15.27
CA ARG A 277 -13.15 9.12 -14.77
C ARG A 277 -13.10 10.47 -14.06
N LYS A 278 -12.25 10.55 -13.03
CA LYS A 278 -12.07 11.76 -12.22
C LYS A 278 -11.12 12.73 -12.91
N VAL A 279 -11.40 14.01 -12.82
CA VAL A 279 -10.56 15.12 -13.28
C VAL A 279 -10.44 16.15 -12.17
N LEU A 280 -9.24 16.66 -11.94
CA LEU A 280 -9.00 17.79 -11.06
C LEU A 280 -8.79 19.03 -11.90
N VAL A 281 -9.67 20.01 -11.78
CA VAL A 281 -9.48 21.36 -12.34
C VAL A 281 -8.69 22.16 -11.30
N ALA A 282 -7.52 22.65 -11.68
CA ALA A 282 -6.64 23.48 -10.85
C ALA A 282 -6.58 24.90 -11.40
N LEU A 283 -6.24 25.89 -10.55
CA LEU A 283 -5.95 27.27 -10.96
C LEU A 283 -4.63 27.36 -11.72
#